data_5c8007e81a4219069d3a19a15f0964f9
#
_entry.id   5c8007e81a4219069d3a19a15f0964f9
#
_cell.length_a   1.000
_cell.length_b   1.000
_cell.length_c   1.000
_cell.angle_alpha   90.00
_cell.angle_beta   90.00
_cell.angle_gamma   90.00
#
_symmetry.space_group_name_H-M   'P 1'
#
loop_
_entity.id
_entity.type
_entity.pdbx_description
1 polymer ?
#
loop_
_entity_poly.entity_id
_entity_poly.type
_entity_poly.pdbx_seq_one_letter_code
_entity_poly.pdbx_strand_id
1 'polypeptide(L)'
;MKQQKKILIIGAGFSGSVIARELAEKDFKVTLIEKRNHIGGNAFDYVNEFGIRIHKYGPHIFHTNNARVYKYLSKYTEWIPYKHRVKAQLKDGRYVTFPANNETKKIVGEKNIIDIFFRPYTKKMWGLDIEKLDPGIINRIPIREDNNDLYFPKDKYQFMPKEGYTKLFEKLLKHKNIKVHLNTEFKKSMLDNYHHTFSSMPIDEYYDFKFGKLPYRSIKFHHINLPLNKLLPTATVNFTHDGPHTRMTEWKNIPSHGEHEFMTSVTYEEPCDYRENNLERYYPVKDIKGKNRKIFERYLNHNKKNDLTLTFVGRCGLYVYLDMHQAISSALATSKRFLKENNLKT
;
A
#
# COMPACT_ATOMS: atom_id res chain seq x y z
N MET A 1 -1.43 37.29 19.47
CA MET A 1 -1.70 36.17 18.49
C MET A 1 -1.34 34.85 19.16
N LYS A 2 -2.26 33.88 19.26
CA LYS A 2 -1.90 32.53 19.76
C LYS A 2 -0.83 31.95 18.86
N GLN A 3 0.30 31.53 19.44
CA GLN A 3 1.38 30.87 18.71
C GLN A 3 0.82 29.60 17.99
N GLN A 4 0.96 29.52 16.68
CA GLN A 4 0.41 28.43 15.88
C GLN A 4 1.18 27.14 16.17
N LYS A 5 0.47 26.10 16.62
CA LYS A 5 1.09 24.81 16.96
C LYS A 5 1.74 24.15 15.73
N LYS A 6 2.97 23.68 15.89
CA LYS A 6 3.77 23.02 14.83
C LYS A 6 3.65 21.50 14.96
N ILE A 7 3.44 20.83 13.86
CA ILE A 7 3.32 19.36 13.77
C ILE A 7 4.39 18.83 12.84
N LEU A 8 5.07 17.78 13.25
CA LEU A 8 5.96 16.99 12.39
C LEU A 8 5.22 15.74 11.89
N ILE A 9 5.34 15.45 10.61
CA ILE A 9 4.84 14.22 10.01
C ILE A 9 5.99 13.50 9.32
N ILE A 10 6.23 12.25 9.68
CA ILE A 10 7.28 11.40 9.13
C ILE A 10 6.64 10.41 8.17
N GLY A 11 6.91 10.59 6.87
CA GLY A 11 6.43 9.80 5.75
C GLY A 11 5.28 10.42 4.98
N ALA A 12 5.43 10.52 3.65
CA ALA A 12 4.52 11.16 2.70
C ALA A 12 3.57 10.19 1.98
N GLY A 13 3.30 9.02 2.55
CA GLY A 13 2.25 8.10 2.07
C GLY A 13 0.85 8.55 2.50
N PHE A 14 -0.20 7.76 2.19
CA PHE A 14 -1.59 8.14 2.50
C PHE A 14 -1.81 8.53 3.96
N SER A 15 -1.26 7.79 4.93
CA SER A 15 -1.47 8.10 6.34
C SER A 15 -0.93 9.47 6.72
N GLY A 16 0.33 9.77 6.38
CA GLY A 16 0.94 11.06 6.69
C GLY A 16 0.31 12.22 5.92
N SER A 17 0.06 12.04 4.62
CA SER A 17 -0.50 13.10 3.77
C SER A 17 -1.93 13.48 4.14
N VAL A 18 -2.77 12.50 4.53
CA VAL A 18 -4.13 12.78 5.01
C VAL A 18 -4.10 13.51 6.33
N ILE A 19 -3.26 13.09 7.30
CA ILE A 19 -3.12 13.80 8.58
C ILE A 19 -2.59 15.22 8.34
N ALA A 20 -1.60 15.39 7.45
CA ALA A 20 -1.06 16.70 7.10
C ALA A 20 -2.17 17.65 6.64
N ARG A 21 -3.02 17.20 5.73
CA ARG A 21 -4.13 18.00 5.21
C ARG A 21 -5.17 18.33 6.28
N GLU A 22 -5.64 17.35 7.03
CA GLU A 22 -6.65 17.53 8.07
C GLU A 22 -6.21 18.53 9.14
N LEU A 23 -4.93 18.47 9.55
CA LEU A 23 -4.40 19.38 10.57
C LEU A 23 -4.11 20.78 9.98
N ALA A 24 -3.62 20.86 8.76
CA ALA A 24 -3.36 22.15 8.11
C ALA A 24 -4.63 22.96 7.88
N GLU A 25 -5.77 22.32 7.60
CA GLU A 25 -7.10 22.96 7.51
C GLU A 25 -7.62 23.47 8.86
N LYS A 26 -7.02 23.03 9.96
CA LYS A 26 -7.30 23.50 11.33
C LYS A 26 -6.17 24.40 11.87
N ASP A 27 -5.50 25.11 10.95
CA ASP A 27 -4.47 26.10 11.23
C ASP A 27 -3.21 25.61 11.96
N PHE A 28 -2.92 24.30 11.96
CA PHE A 28 -1.62 23.81 12.39
C PHE A 28 -0.57 24.08 11.30
N LYS A 29 0.65 24.44 11.70
CA LYS A 29 1.83 24.44 10.81
C LYS A 29 2.38 23.04 10.72
N VAL A 30 2.30 22.42 9.55
CA VAL A 30 2.71 21.05 9.31
C VAL A 30 4.02 21.03 8.52
N THR A 31 5.02 20.35 9.06
CA THR A 31 6.22 19.95 8.35
C THR A 31 6.11 18.45 8.08
N LEU A 32 6.12 18.07 6.82
CA LEU A 32 6.11 16.69 6.38
C LEU A 32 7.48 16.35 5.79
N ILE A 33 8.15 15.35 6.34
CA ILE A 33 9.42 14.84 5.84
C ILE A 33 9.26 13.46 5.21
N GLU A 34 9.99 13.21 4.14
CA GLU A 34 10.00 11.91 3.44
C GLU A 34 11.45 11.57 3.04
N LYS A 35 11.88 10.35 3.36
CA LYS A 35 13.24 9.89 3.03
C LYS A 35 13.48 9.69 1.54
N ARG A 36 12.42 9.36 0.79
CA ARG A 36 12.45 9.19 -0.66
C ARG A 36 12.43 10.54 -1.39
N ASN A 37 12.77 10.53 -2.66
CA ASN A 37 12.73 11.71 -3.53
C ASN A 37 11.33 12.03 -4.09
N HIS A 38 10.29 11.42 -3.55
CA HIS A 38 8.90 11.58 -4.04
C HIS A 38 7.88 11.46 -2.90
N ILE A 39 6.72 12.08 -3.09
CA ILE A 39 5.52 11.90 -2.28
C ILE A 39 4.75 10.63 -2.69
N GLY A 40 3.66 10.30 -1.96
CA GLY A 40 2.76 9.21 -2.31
C GLY A 40 3.12 7.88 -1.65
N GLY A 41 4.31 7.76 -1.05
CA GLY A 41 4.75 6.51 -0.45
C GLY A 41 4.73 5.38 -1.47
N ASN A 42 4.13 4.22 -1.12
CA ASN A 42 4.04 3.10 -2.06
C ASN A 42 3.01 3.29 -3.19
N ALA A 43 2.13 4.30 -3.11
CA ALA A 43 1.20 4.63 -4.19
C ALA A 43 1.79 5.61 -5.23
N PHE A 44 3.08 5.94 -5.13
CA PHE A 44 3.75 6.79 -6.11
C PHE A 44 3.71 6.18 -7.50
N ASP A 45 3.30 6.99 -8.47
CA ASP A 45 3.31 6.68 -9.89
C ASP A 45 4.05 7.75 -10.70
N TYR A 46 4.49 7.40 -11.88
CA TYR A 46 5.15 8.28 -12.82
C TYR A 46 4.82 7.88 -14.26
N VAL A 47 4.99 8.80 -15.18
CA VAL A 47 4.86 8.53 -16.62
C VAL A 47 6.27 8.33 -17.18
N ASN A 48 6.49 7.22 -17.88
CA ASN A 48 7.79 6.92 -18.50
C ASN A 48 7.96 7.65 -19.85
N GLU A 49 9.07 7.43 -20.51
CA GLU A 49 9.44 8.03 -21.81
C GLU A 49 8.48 7.67 -22.97
N PHE A 50 7.67 6.63 -22.82
CA PHE A 50 6.65 6.21 -23.79
C PHE A 50 5.25 6.73 -23.45
N GLY A 51 5.12 7.65 -22.51
CA GLY A 51 3.82 8.16 -22.07
C GLY A 51 2.99 7.15 -21.26
N ILE A 52 3.60 6.06 -20.79
CA ILE A 52 2.91 5.01 -20.03
C ILE A 52 3.09 5.29 -18.54
N ARG A 53 1.97 5.36 -17.79
CA ARG A 53 1.97 5.52 -16.34
C ARG A 53 2.30 4.20 -15.66
N ILE A 54 3.27 4.25 -14.77
CA ILE A 54 3.77 3.09 -14.01
C ILE A 54 3.63 3.39 -12.53
N HIS A 55 3.07 2.47 -11.76
CA HIS A 55 3.16 2.53 -10.31
C HIS A 55 4.49 1.91 -9.88
N LYS A 56 5.37 2.72 -9.31
CA LYS A 56 6.74 2.32 -8.96
C LYS A 56 6.80 1.10 -8.03
N TYR A 57 5.79 0.93 -7.20
CA TYR A 57 5.74 -0.09 -6.15
C TYR A 57 4.57 -1.06 -6.33
N GLY A 58 4.30 -1.45 -7.59
CA GLY A 58 3.25 -2.38 -7.97
C GLY A 58 1.86 -1.76 -8.06
N PRO A 59 0.88 -2.49 -8.60
CA PRO A 59 -0.43 -1.94 -8.91
C PRO A 59 -1.19 -1.56 -7.64
N HIS A 60 -1.60 -0.31 -7.59
CA HIS A 60 -2.47 0.25 -6.57
C HIS A 60 -3.82 0.54 -7.21
N ILE A 61 -4.79 -0.34 -7.01
CA ILE A 61 -6.16 -0.20 -7.51
C ILE A 61 -7.04 0.32 -6.37
N PHE A 62 -7.70 1.44 -6.58
CA PHE A 62 -8.59 1.99 -5.54
C PHE A 62 -9.92 1.24 -5.55
N HIS A 63 -10.21 0.57 -4.45
CA HIS A 63 -11.46 -0.14 -4.23
C HIS A 63 -11.93 0.01 -2.77
N THR A 64 -13.22 0.14 -2.54
CA THR A 64 -13.76 0.27 -1.18
C THR A 64 -15.30 0.27 -1.14
N ASN A 65 -15.86 -0.06 0.01
CA ASN A 65 -17.25 0.22 0.36
C ASN A 65 -17.40 1.47 1.26
N ASN A 66 -16.29 2.08 1.66
CA ASN A 66 -16.30 3.24 2.55
C ASN A 66 -16.54 4.54 1.77
N ALA A 67 -17.82 4.97 1.75
CA ALA A 67 -18.23 6.22 1.09
C ALA A 67 -17.50 7.46 1.62
N ARG A 68 -17.11 7.50 2.91
CA ARG A 68 -16.39 8.63 3.50
C ARG A 68 -15.00 8.77 2.87
N VAL A 69 -14.28 7.65 2.71
CA VAL A 69 -12.96 7.65 2.07
C VAL A 69 -13.06 8.06 0.61
N TYR A 70 -14.02 7.49 -0.14
CA TYR A 70 -14.27 7.87 -1.52
C TYR A 70 -14.55 9.37 -1.67
N LYS A 71 -15.52 9.91 -0.90
CA LYS A 71 -15.86 11.34 -0.91
C LYS A 71 -14.69 12.23 -0.50
N TYR A 72 -13.86 11.78 0.44
CA TYR A 72 -12.69 12.53 0.87
C TYR A 72 -11.68 12.70 -0.27
N LEU A 73 -11.30 11.61 -0.91
CA LEU A 73 -10.33 11.65 -2.02
C LEU A 73 -10.87 12.34 -3.27
N SER A 74 -12.19 12.28 -3.52
CA SER A 74 -12.84 12.97 -4.65
C SER A 74 -12.69 14.49 -4.64
N LYS A 75 -12.24 15.07 -3.52
CA LYS A 75 -11.84 16.49 -3.46
C LYS A 75 -10.53 16.77 -4.19
N TYR A 76 -9.71 15.75 -4.42
CA TYR A 76 -8.33 15.89 -4.90
C TYR A 76 -8.08 15.19 -6.24
N THR A 77 -9.05 14.44 -6.76
CA THR A 77 -8.96 13.80 -8.08
C THR A 77 -10.33 13.61 -8.71
N GLU A 78 -10.36 13.59 -10.04
CA GLU A 78 -11.42 12.97 -10.80
C GLU A 78 -11.18 11.47 -10.87
N TRP A 79 -12.26 10.69 -10.92
CA TRP A 79 -12.20 9.24 -10.93
C TRP A 79 -12.60 8.65 -12.28
N ILE A 80 -11.87 7.64 -12.70
CA ILE A 80 -12.25 6.79 -13.84
C ILE A 80 -12.72 5.45 -13.29
N PRO A 81 -13.96 5.02 -13.60
CA PRO A 81 -14.44 3.70 -13.21
C PRO A 81 -13.52 2.60 -13.74
N TYR A 82 -13.10 1.70 -12.87
CA TYR A 82 -12.25 0.57 -13.24
C TYR A 82 -12.56 -0.67 -12.40
N LYS A 83 -13.11 -1.67 -13.04
CA LYS A 83 -13.37 -2.97 -12.43
C LYS A 83 -12.21 -3.92 -12.69
N HIS A 84 -11.38 -4.12 -11.68
CA HIS A 84 -10.16 -4.91 -11.81
C HIS A 84 -10.45 -6.40 -12.05
N ARG A 85 -9.74 -6.95 -13.04
CA ARG A 85 -9.73 -8.37 -13.37
C ARG A 85 -8.32 -8.91 -13.32
N VAL A 86 -8.16 -10.10 -12.80
CA VAL A 86 -6.88 -10.80 -12.70
C VAL A 86 -7.03 -12.17 -13.32
N LYS A 87 -6.04 -12.58 -14.09
CA LYS A 87 -5.89 -13.96 -14.54
C LYS A 87 -4.73 -14.63 -13.79
N ALA A 88 -4.76 -15.94 -13.70
CA ALA A 88 -3.61 -16.72 -13.29
C ALA A 88 -3.10 -17.52 -14.49
N GLN A 89 -1.80 -17.52 -14.69
CA GLN A 89 -1.15 -18.37 -15.69
C GLN A 89 -0.80 -19.71 -15.04
N LEU A 90 -1.35 -20.79 -15.60
CA LEU A 90 -1.04 -22.15 -15.21
C LEU A 90 0.35 -22.58 -15.75
N LYS A 91 0.90 -23.68 -15.22
CA LYS A 91 2.22 -24.21 -15.65
C LYS A 91 2.25 -24.62 -17.14
N ASP A 92 1.10 -24.95 -17.71
CA ASP A 92 0.93 -25.29 -19.14
C ASP A 92 0.72 -24.06 -20.04
N GLY A 93 0.79 -22.83 -19.48
CA GLY A 93 0.65 -21.57 -20.22
C GLY A 93 -0.79 -21.05 -20.33
N ARG A 94 -1.82 -21.83 -20.01
CA ARG A 94 -3.21 -21.37 -20.06
C ARG A 94 -3.51 -20.29 -19.01
N TYR A 95 -4.42 -19.39 -19.34
CA TYR A 95 -4.92 -18.37 -18.44
C TYR A 95 -6.28 -18.75 -17.88
N VAL A 96 -6.44 -18.68 -16.57
CA VAL A 96 -7.71 -18.90 -15.86
C VAL A 96 -8.08 -17.66 -15.04
N THR A 97 -9.36 -17.52 -14.71
CA THR A 97 -9.84 -16.41 -13.85
C THR A 97 -9.32 -16.57 -12.42
N PHE A 98 -8.86 -15.45 -11.83
CA PHE A 98 -8.41 -15.42 -10.45
C PHE A 98 -9.04 -14.19 -9.72
N PRO A 99 -9.60 -14.35 -8.51
CA PRO A 99 -9.73 -15.56 -7.68
C PRO A 99 -10.51 -16.68 -8.39
N ALA A 100 -10.18 -17.95 -8.03
CA ALA A 100 -10.76 -19.10 -8.68
C ALA A 100 -12.30 -19.12 -8.57
N ASN A 101 -12.97 -19.04 -9.72
CA ASN A 101 -14.41 -19.13 -9.88
C ASN A 101 -14.81 -20.53 -10.37
N ASN A 102 -16.10 -20.78 -10.65
CA ASN A 102 -16.57 -22.10 -11.09
C ASN A 102 -15.96 -22.57 -12.41
N GLU A 103 -15.65 -21.65 -13.35
CA GLU A 103 -14.93 -22.01 -14.59
C GLU A 103 -13.50 -22.47 -14.28
N THR A 104 -12.79 -21.74 -13.44
CA THR A 104 -11.45 -22.13 -13.00
C THR A 104 -11.46 -23.46 -12.27
N LYS A 105 -12.45 -23.69 -11.37
CA LYS A 105 -12.62 -24.97 -10.67
C LYS A 105 -12.78 -26.14 -11.63
N LYS A 106 -13.58 -25.97 -12.71
CA LYS A 106 -13.77 -27.01 -13.74
C LYS A 106 -12.46 -27.33 -14.49
N ILE A 107 -11.65 -26.30 -14.76
CA ILE A 107 -10.40 -26.48 -15.52
C ILE A 107 -9.31 -27.17 -14.68
N VAL A 108 -9.14 -26.79 -13.42
CA VAL A 108 -8.03 -27.25 -12.58
C VAL A 108 -8.41 -28.36 -11.60
N GLY A 109 -9.71 -28.58 -11.37
CA GLY A 109 -10.25 -29.44 -10.32
C GLY A 109 -10.25 -28.73 -8.94
N GLU A 110 -11.39 -28.69 -8.28
CA GLU A 110 -11.59 -27.93 -7.04
C GLU A 110 -10.58 -28.30 -5.94
N LYS A 111 -10.29 -29.58 -5.76
CA LYS A 111 -9.32 -30.10 -4.77
C LYS A 111 -7.88 -29.60 -5.01
N ASN A 112 -7.53 -29.16 -6.21
CA ASN A 112 -6.18 -28.74 -6.57
C ASN A 112 -5.98 -27.23 -6.41
N ILE A 113 -7.01 -26.45 -6.06
CA ILE A 113 -6.94 -24.99 -6.00
C ILE A 113 -5.87 -24.52 -5.02
N ILE A 114 -5.81 -25.11 -3.83
CA ILE A 114 -4.81 -24.74 -2.82
C ILE A 114 -3.40 -24.97 -3.35
N ASP A 115 -3.15 -26.11 -3.96
CA ASP A 115 -1.81 -26.49 -4.42
C ASP A 115 -1.38 -25.70 -5.66
N ILE A 116 -2.30 -25.33 -6.54
CA ILE A 116 -2.00 -24.59 -7.76
C ILE A 116 -1.80 -23.08 -7.48
N PHE A 117 -2.69 -22.45 -6.71
CA PHE A 117 -2.70 -20.99 -6.58
C PHE A 117 -2.08 -20.49 -5.28
N PHE A 118 -2.34 -21.17 -4.16
CA PHE A 118 -1.99 -20.63 -2.85
C PHE A 118 -0.62 -21.13 -2.37
N ARG A 119 -0.29 -22.39 -2.56
CA ARG A 119 0.99 -22.94 -2.11
C ARG A 119 2.20 -22.28 -2.80
N PRO A 120 2.28 -22.18 -4.14
CA PRO A 120 3.39 -21.49 -4.79
C PRO A 120 3.46 -20.00 -4.43
N TYR A 121 2.32 -19.31 -4.38
CA TYR A 121 2.26 -17.91 -4.00
C TYR A 121 2.78 -17.71 -2.57
N THR A 122 2.34 -18.53 -1.63
CA THR A 122 2.73 -18.48 -0.22
C THR A 122 4.24 -18.67 -0.06
N LYS A 123 4.79 -19.68 -0.73
CA LYS A 123 6.24 -19.97 -0.69
C LYS A 123 7.05 -18.79 -1.22
N LYS A 124 6.66 -18.19 -2.34
CA LYS A 124 7.32 -17.00 -2.91
C LYS A 124 7.16 -15.79 -1.98
N MET A 125 5.93 -15.48 -1.60
CA MET A 125 5.61 -14.26 -0.85
C MET A 125 6.16 -14.26 0.56
N TRP A 126 6.05 -15.39 1.26
CA TRP A 126 6.40 -15.48 2.68
C TRP A 126 7.68 -16.27 2.97
N GLY A 127 8.21 -17.01 1.99
CA GLY A 127 9.34 -17.92 2.19
C GLY A 127 9.03 -19.10 3.11
N LEU A 128 7.74 -19.43 3.29
CA LEU A 128 7.24 -20.44 4.22
C LEU A 128 6.24 -21.36 3.50
N ASP A 129 6.13 -22.58 3.99
CA ASP A 129 5.06 -23.49 3.57
C ASP A 129 3.71 -23.00 4.10
N ILE A 130 2.64 -23.27 3.35
CA ILE A 130 1.30 -22.76 3.65
C ILE A 130 0.80 -23.16 5.04
N GLU A 131 1.19 -24.33 5.52
CA GLU A 131 0.83 -24.87 6.84
C GLU A 131 1.48 -24.07 7.99
N LYS A 132 2.51 -23.28 7.69
CA LYS A 132 3.22 -22.43 8.67
C LYS A 132 2.72 -21.00 8.73
N LEU A 133 1.69 -20.65 7.91
CA LEU A 133 1.10 -19.33 7.90
C LEU A 133 -0.14 -19.21 8.78
N ASP A 134 -0.39 -17.98 9.23
CA ASP A 134 -1.68 -17.64 9.85
C ASP A 134 -2.82 -17.84 8.84
N PRO A 135 -3.87 -18.62 9.16
CA PRO A 135 -5.00 -18.88 8.27
C PRO A 135 -5.65 -17.62 7.69
N GLY A 136 -5.63 -16.51 8.42
CA GLY A 136 -6.16 -15.23 7.96
C GLY A 136 -5.41 -14.64 6.76
N ILE A 137 -4.22 -15.13 6.43
CA ILE A 137 -3.51 -14.75 5.20
C ILE A 137 -4.08 -15.51 4.00
N ILE A 138 -4.40 -16.77 4.17
CA ILE A 138 -4.93 -17.66 3.12
C ILE A 138 -6.36 -17.25 2.75
N ASN A 139 -7.16 -16.90 3.74
CA ASN A 139 -8.59 -16.57 3.57
C ASN A 139 -8.85 -15.18 2.96
N ARG A 140 -7.82 -14.41 2.62
CA ARG A 140 -8.00 -13.05 2.06
C ARG A 140 -8.56 -13.04 0.65
N ILE A 141 -8.33 -14.09 -0.13
CA ILE A 141 -8.84 -14.22 -1.50
C ILE A 141 -9.73 -15.46 -1.54
N PRO A 142 -11.04 -15.30 -1.43
CA PRO A 142 -11.95 -16.44 -1.34
C PRO A 142 -12.02 -17.21 -2.65
N ILE A 143 -12.12 -18.53 -2.55
CA ILE A 143 -12.59 -19.40 -3.63
C ILE A 143 -14.07 -19.08 -3.84
N ARG A 144 -14.50 -18.93 -5.10
CA ARG A 144 -15.85 -18.48 -5.44
C ARG A 144 -16.75 -19.61 -5.87
N GLU A 145 -18.06 -19.42 -5.58
CA GLU A 145 -19.13 -20.35 -5.99
C GLU A 145 -19.95 -19.79 -7.18
N ASP A 146 -19.42 -18.79 -7.90
CA ASP A 146 -20.04 -18.14 -9.05
C ASP A 146 -19.07 -18.10 -10.25
N ASN A 147 -19.49 -17.48 -11.36
CA ASN A 147 -18.67 -17.24 -12.54
C ASN A 147 -18.19 -15.78 -12.63
N ASN A 148 -18.28 -15.00 -11.55
CA ASN A 148 -17.83 -13.62 -11.54
C ASN A 148 -16.31 -13.55 -11.75
N ASP A 149 -15.85 -12.72 -12.67
CA ASP A 149 -14.45 -12.53 -13.03
C ASP A 149 -13.81 -11.29 -12.40
N LEU A 150 -14.58 -10.51 -11.66
CA LEU A 150 -14.07 -9.30 -10.99
C LEU A 150 -13.20 -9.67 -9.79
N TYR A 151 -12.10 -8.97 -9.61
CA TYR A 151 -11.22 -9.20 -8.45
C TYR A 151 -11.88 -8.73 -7.14
N PHE A 152 -12.63 -7.62 -7.17
CA PHE A 152 -13.35 -7.04 -6.03
C PHE A 152 -14.86 -6.99 -6.26
N PRO A 153 -15.58 -8.12 -6.37
CA PRO A 153 -17.00 -8.15 -6.80
C PRO A 153 -17.96 -7.46 -5.83
N LYS A 154 -17.57 -7.34 -4.56
CA LYS A 154 -18.41 -6.77 -3.50
C LYS A 154 -18.15 -5.29 -3.23
N ASP A 155 -17.12 -4.68 -3.86
CA ASP A 155 -16.78 -3.29 -3.60
C ASP A 155 -17.53 -2.34 -4.53
N LYS A 156 -18.25 -1.41 -3.92
CA LYS A 156 -19.09 -0.43 -4.61
C LYS A 156 -18.25 0.60 -5.39
N TYR A 157 -17.18 1.08 -4.77
CA TYR A 157 -16.30 2.10 -5.34
C TYR A 157 -15.04 1.42 -5.87
N GLN A 158 -14.89 1.38 -7.19
CA GLN A 158 -13.73 0.82 -7.87
C GLN A 158 -13.31 1.78 -8.98
N PHE A 159 -12.15 2.42 -8.79
CA PHE A 159 -11.75 3.55 -9.63
C PHE A 159 -10.22 3.65 -9.75
N MET A 160 -9.78 4.38 -10.77
CA MET A 160 -8.43 4.89 -10.88
C MET A 160 -8.45 6.42 -10.86
N PRO A 161 -7.49 7.10 -10.21
CA PRO A 161 -7.38 8.56 -10.30
C PRO A 161 -6.99 8.94 -11.72
N LYS A 162 -7.74 9.85 -12.34
CA LYS A 162 -7.60 10.22 -13.76
C LYS A 162 -6.18 10.68 -14.12
N GLU A 163 -5.58 11.49 -13.24
CA GLU A 163 -4.22 12.02 -13.43
C GLU A 163 -3.14 11.21 -12.66
N GLY A 164 -3.52 10.05 -12.08
CA GLY A 164 -2.65 9.22 -11.26
C GLY A 164 -2.61 9.64 -9.78
N TYR A 165 -1.98 8.78 -8.98
CA TYR A 165 -1.87 9.01 -7.54
C TYR A 165 -0.94 10.16 -7.20
N THR A 166 0.17 10.32 -7.89
CA THR A 166 1.12 11.40 -7.62
C THR A 166 0.44 12.76 -7.72
N LYS A 167 -0.38 12.98 -8.74
CA LYS A 167 -1.17 14.21 -8.88
C LYS A 167 -2.22 14.37 -7.79
N LEU A 168 -2.85 13.29 -7.35
CA LEU A 168 -3.75 13.31 -6.20
C LEU A 168 -3.01 13.77 -4.94
N PHE A 169 -1.80 13.24 -4.68
CA PHE A 169 -0.99 13.65 -3.53
C PHE A 169 -0.51 15.10 -3.64
N GLU A 170 -0.12 15.57 -4.82
CA GLU A 170 0.22 16.98 -5.03
C GLU A 170 -0.95 17.91 -4.63
N LYS A 171 -2.17 17.60 -5.08
CA LYS A 171 -3.38 18.37 -4.74
C LYS A 171 -3.71 18.25 -3.24
N LEU A 172 -3.58 17.07 -2.65
CA LEU A 172 -3.82 16.82 -1.22
C LEU A 172 -2.87 17.62 -0.34
N LEU A 173 -1.60 17.70 -0.70
CA LEU A 173 -0.56 18.40 0.06
C LEU A 173 -0.43 19.90 -0.26
N LYS A 174 -1.12 20.37 -1.30
CA LYS A 174 -1.13 21.80 -1.67
C LYS A 174 -1.93 22.62 -0.67
N HIS A 175 -1.27 23.13 0.38
CA HIS A 175 -1.87 23.98 1.40
C HIS A 175 -0.83 24.94 1.99
N LYS A 176 -1.22 26.20 2.28
CA LYS A 176 -0.32 27.24 2.83
C LYS A 176 0.38 26.86 4.15
N ASN A 177 -0.23 25.98 4.90
CA ASN A 177 0.27 25.52 6.21
C ASN A 177 1.05 24.19 6.13
N ILE A 178 1.27 23.60 4.93
CA ILE A 178 2.04 22.37 4.74
C ILE A 178 3.37 22.70 4.05
N LYS A 179 4.47 22.25 4.66
CA LYS A 179 5.80 22.24 4.02
C LYS A 179 6.24 20.80 3.88
N VAL A 180 6.62 20.40 2.65
CA VAL A 180 7.11 19.05 2.34
C VAL A 180 8.60 19.11 2.10
N HIS A 181 9.35 18.21 2.74
CA HIS A 181 10.78 18.03 2.56
C HIS A 181 11.05 16.58 2.12
N LEU A 182 11.41 16.41 0.88
CA LEU A 182 11.85 15.13 0.31
C LEU A 182 13.34 14.90 0.59
N ASN A 183 13.84 13.67 0.36
CA ASN A 183 15.21 13.27 0.64
C ASN A 183 15.66 13.63 2.07
N THR A 184 14.71 13.57 3.01
CA THR A 184 14.93 14.00 4.39
C THR A 184 14.66 12.85 5.34
N GLU A 185 15.73 12.30 5.90
CA GLU A 185 15.65 11.29 6.95
C GLU A 185 15.30 11.90 8.30
N PHE A 186 14.50 11.19 9.08
CA PHE A 186 14.16 11.60 10.43
C PHE A 186 15.39 11.52 11.34
N LYS A 187 15.55 12.58 12.18
CA LYS A 187 16.53 12.64 13.27
C LYS A 187 15.81 13.03 14.56
N LYS A 188 16.14 12.39 15.68
CA LYS A 188 15.49 12.66 16.99
C LYS A 188 15.59 14.12 17.41
N SER A 189 16.66 14.83 17.05
CA SER A 189 16.84 16.28 17.30
C SER A 189 15.79 17.18 16.62
N MET A 190 15.03 16.65 15.65
CA MET A 190 13.95 17.42 15.03
C MET A 190 12.76 17.57 15.96
N LEU A 191 12.55 16.68 16.93
CA LEU A 191 11.36 16.63 17.78
C LEU A 191 11.17 17.89 18.61
N ASP A 192 12.23 18.49 19.09
CA ASP A 192 12.22 19.64 20.02
C ASP A 192 11.49 20.88 19.44
N ASN A 193 11.32 20.93 18.13
CA ASN A 193 10.70 22.04 17.42
C ASN A 193 9.18 21.86 17.21
N TYR A 194 8.58 20.73 17.62
CA TYR A 194 7.20 20.39 17.30
C TYR A 194 6.38 20.04 18.55
N HIS A 195 5.11 20.41 18.55
CA HIS A 195 4.16 20.11 19.62
C HIS A 195 3.70 18.65 19.60
N HIS A 196 3.69 18.04 18.42
CA HIS A 196 3.32 16.64 18.23
C HIS A 196 3.93 16.09 16.94
N THR A 197 4.22 14.79 16.95
CA THR A 197 4.78 14.08 15.80
C THR A 197 3.88 12.91 15.43
N PHE A 198 3.56 12.78 14.13
CA PHE A 198 2.95 11.58 13.57
C PHE A 198 4.00 10.84 12.74
N SER A 199 4.22 9.55 13.01
CA SER A 199 5.25 8.77 12.35
C SER A 199 4.69 7.54 11.65
N SER A 200 4.94 7.41 10.35
CA SER A 200 4.66 6.19 9.59
C SER A 200 5.89 5.31 9.37
N MET A 201 7.04 5.70 9.91
CA MET A 201 8.24 4.86 9.89
C MET A 201 8.05 3.61 10.77
N PRO A 202 8.84 2.54 10.55
CA PRO A 202 8.77 1.35 11.39
C PRO A 202 9.04 1.69 12.86
N ILE A 203 8.17 1.22 13.75
CA ILE A 203 8.25 1.53 15.18
C ILE A 203 9.53 0.99 15.83
N ASP A 204 10.02 -0.15 15.38
CA ASP A 204 11.27 -0.75 15.87
C ASP A 204 12.50 0.08 15.45
N GLU A 205 12.51 0.61 14.24
CA GLU A 205 13.56 1.49 13.73
C GLU A 205 13.56 2.84 14.46
N TYR A 206 12.38 3.41 14.74
CA TYR A 206 12.26 4.65 15.51
C TYR A 206 12.90 4.53 16.90
N TYR A 207 12.80 3.37 17.55
CA TYR A 207 13.37 3.09 18.87
C TYR A 207 14.70 2.31 18.80
N ASP A 208 15.45 2.44 17.70
CA ASP A 208 16.79 1.85 17.54
C ASP A 208 16.83 0.36 17.88
N PHE A 209 15.74 -0.36 17.53
CA PHE A 209 15.57 -1.81 17.74
C PHE A 209 15.64 -2.26 19.22
N LYS A 210 15.34 -1.37 20.16
CA LYS A 210 15.43 -1.60 21.62
C LYS A 210 14.80 -2.89 22.11
N PHE A 211 13.69 -3.35 21.51
CA PHE A 211 12.99 -4.57 21.90
C PHE A 211 13.13 -5.72 20.88
N GLY A 212 14.01 -5.55 19.90
CA GLY A 212 14.25 -6.49 18.81
C GLY A 212 13.65 -6.04 17.49
N LYS A 213 14.19 -6.56 16.39
CA LYS A 213 13.74 -6.24 15.04
C LYS A 213 12.40 -6.90 14.70
N LEU A 214 11.52 -6.16 14.07
CA LEU A 214 10.27 -6.67 13.51
C LEU A 214 10.52 -7.15 12.06
N PRO A 215 10.15 -8.38 11.71
CA PRO A 215 10.37 -8.89 10.37
C PRO A 215 9.35 -8.34 9.37
N TYR A 216 9.83 -8.04 8.16
CA TYR A 216 9.02 -7.60 7.02
C TYR A 216 9.38 -8.38 5.77
N ARG A 217 8.40 -8.51 4.87
CA ARG A 217 8.64 -8.89 3.49
C ARG A 217 8.70 -7.64 2.62
N SER A 218 9.45 -7.76 1.54
CA SER A 218 9.59 -6.74 0.50
C SER A 218 9.25 -7.32 -0.86
N ILE A 219 9.22 -6.46 -1.88
CA ILE A 219 9.04 -6.84 -3.28
C ILE A 219 10.02 -6.02 -4.10
N LYS A 220 10.82 -6.69 -4.94
CA LYS A 220 11.55 -6.05 -6.03
C LYS A 220 10.61 -5.91 -7.22
N PHE A 221 10.56 -4.73 -7.79
CA PHE A 221 9.74 -4.41 -8.96
C PHE A 221 10.64 -4.26 -10.17
N HIS A 222 10.49 -5.17 -11.14
CA HIS A 222 11.24 -5.17 -12.39
C HIS A 222 10.39 -4.54 -13.48
N HIS A 223 10.64 -3.27 -13.78
CA HIS A 223 9.95 -2.52 -14.84
C HIS A 223 10.65 -2.76 -16.17
N ILE A 224 9.89 -3.21 -17.18
CA ILE A 224 10.41 -3.56 -18.51
C ILE A 224 9.51 -2.91 -19.58
N ASN A 225 10.14 -2.27 -20.57
CA ASN A 225 9.46 -1.76 -21.76
C ASN A 225 9.63 -2.78 -22.90
N LEU A 226 8.57 -3.10 -23.61
CA LEU A 226 8.54 -4.09 -24.67
C LEU A 226 8.04 -3.45 -25.98
N PRO A 227 8.69 -3.75 -27.15
CA PRO A 227 8.30 -3.20 -28.46
C PRO A 227 7.12 -3.98 -29.04
N LEU A 228 5.97 -3.91 -28.37
CA LEU A 228 4.70 -4.50 -28.78
C LEU A 228 3.54 -3.72 -28.18
N ASN A 229 2.39 -3.79 -28.85
CA ASN A 229 1.21 -3.05 -28.40
C ASN A 229 0.64 -3.59 -27.10
N LYS A 230 0.52 -4.92 -26.96
CA LYS A 230 -0.10 -5.59 -25.82
C LYS A 230 0.49 -6.97 -25.60
N LEU A 231 0.67 -7.35 -24.33
CA LEU A 231 1.20 -8.64 -23.91
C LEU A 231 0.17 -9.51 -23.16
N LEU A 232 -0.54 -8.90 -22.19
CA LEU A 232 -1.39 -9.64 -21.27
C LEU A 232 -2.88 -9.55 -21.61
N PRO A 233 -3.67 -10.58 -21.30
CA PRO A 233 -5.12 -10.57 -21.52
C PRO A 233 -5.86 -9.61 -20.55
N THR A 234 -5.25 -9.30 -19.40
CA THR A 234 -5.78 -8.39 -18.35
C THR A 234 -4.65 -7.54 -17.79
N ALA A 235 -4.99 -6.54 -16.97
CA ALA A 235 -3.98 -5.68 -16.36
C ALA A 235 -2.99 -6.46 -15.47
N THR A 236 -3.43 -7.53 -14.81
CA THR A 236 -2.58 -8.32 -13.91
C THR A 236 -2.74 -9.80 -14.17
N VAL A 237 -1.62 -10.50 -14.23
CA VAL A 237 -1.53 -11.97 -14.31
C VAL A 237 -0.69 -12.48 -13.15
N ASN A 238 -1.25 -13.40 -12.37
CA ASN A 238 -0.54 -14.10 -11.29
C ASN A 238 0.11 -15.37 -11.85
N PHE A 239 1.30 -15.70 -11.35
CA PHE A 239 2.05 -16.88 -11.77
C PHE A 239 1.92 -18.03 -10.78
N THR A 240 1.51 -19.20 -11.29
CA THR A 240 1.40 -20.44 -10.49
C THR A 240 2.64 -21.34 -10.61
N HIS A 241 3.60 -21.01 -11.50
CA HIS A 241 4.87 -21.74 -11.64
C HIS A 241 5.85 -21.47 -10.50
N ASP A 242 6.94 -22.24 -10.45
CA ASP A 242 7.91 -22.20 -9.35
C ASP A 242 8.98 -21.08 -9.48
N GLY A 243 8.94 -20.25 -10.54
CA GLY A 243 9.83 -19.10 -10.71
C GLY A 243 9.66 -18.03 -9.61
N PRO A 244 10.57 -17.06 -9.52
CA PRO A 244 10.63 -16.12 -8.41
C PRO A 244 9.48 -15.12 -8.37
N HIS A 245 8.86 -14.83 -9.51
CA HIS A 245 7.84 -13.80 -9.63
C HIS A 245 6.47 -14.29 -9.18
N THR A 246 5.73 -13.45 -8.49
CA THR A 246 4.33 -13.74 -8.08
C THR A 246 3.33 -13.29 -9.12
N ARG A 247 3.60 -12.17 -9.80
CA ARG A 247 2.70 -11.63 -10.82
C ARG A 247 3.43 -10.70 -11.79
N MET A 248 2.73 -10.41 -12.88
CA MET A 248 3.09 -9.38 -13.85
C MET A 248 1.92 -8.43 -14.04
N THR A 249 2.19 -7.14 -14.11
CA THR A 249 1.21 -6.09 -14.43
C THR A 249 1.59 -5.43 -15.73
N GLU A 250 0.65 -5.34 -16.68
CA GLU A 250 0.76 -4.54 -17.90
C GLU A 250 -0.03 -3.25 -17.73
N TRP A 251 0.67 -2.13 -17.76
CA TRP A 251 0.13 -0.83 -17.35
C TRP A 251 -0.89 -0.27 -18.31
N LYS A 252 -0.73 -0.44 -19.61
CA LYS A 252 -1.69 0.01 -20.63
C LYS A 252 -3.07 -0.65 -20.53
N ASN A 253 -3.18 -1.77 -19.83
CA ASN A 253 -4.45 -2.42 -19.55
C ASN A 253 -5.24 -1.76 -18.39
N ILE A 254 -4.69 -0.72 -17.77
CA ILE A 254 -5.36 0.10 -16.75
C ILE A 254 -5.79 1.43 -17.39
N PRO A 255 -7.01 1.92 -17.19
CA PRO A 255 -7.48 3.18 -17.77
C PRO A 255 -6.56 4.37 -17.44
N SER A 256 -6.33 5.25 -18.39
CA SER A 256 -5.47 6.45 -18.28
C SER A 256 -3.99 6.16 -17.96
N HIS A 257 -3.52 4.95 -18.27
CA HIS A 257 -2.11 4.60 -18.10
C HIS A 257 -1.29 4.67 -19.39
N GLY A 258 -1.86 5.16 -20.48
CA GLY A 258 -1.18 5.40 -21.76
C GLY A 258 -1.75 4.56 -22.91
N GLU A 259 -1.49 5.03 -24.14
CA GLU A 259 -2.06 4.46 -25.38
C GLU A 259 -0.99 4.35 -26.48
N HIS A 260 0.28 4.13 -26.11
CA HIS A 260 1.37 4.03 -27.09
C HIS A 260 1.14 2.81 -28.02
N GLU A 261 1.18 3.03 -29.33
CA GLU A 261 0.79 2.02 -30.31
C GLU A 261 1.75 0.83 -30.37
N PHE A 262 3.07 1.08 -30.31
CA PHE A 262 4.13 0.10 -30.55
C PHE A 262 4.88 -0.31 -29.27
N MET A 263 4.58 0.30 -28.13
CA MET A 263 5.27 0.00 -26.89
C MET A 263 4.28 -0.31 -25.77
N THR A 264 4.62 -1.29 -24.95
CA THR A 264 3.96 -1.52 -23.67
C THR A 264 4.98 -1.58 -22.54
N SER A 265 4.52 -1.33 -21.32
CA SER A 265 5.34 -1.44 -20.12
C SER A 265 4.73 -2.45 -19.17
N VAL A 266 5.56 -3.35 -18.67
CA VAL A 266 5.16 -4.37 -17.70
C VAL A 266 6.02 -4.27 -16.45
N THR A 267 5.48 -4.77 -15.34
CA THR A 267 6.21 -4.88 -14.07
C THR A 267 6.06 -6.28 -13.53
N TYR A 268 7.18 -6.96 -13.30
CA TYR A 268 7.24 -8.23 -12.55
C TYR A 268 7.45 -7.94 -11.07
N GLU A 269 6.79 -8.70 -10.21
CA GLU A 269 6.92 -8.63 -8.76
C GLU A 269 7.67 -9.85 -8.22
N GLU A 270 8.82 -9.61 -7.60
CA GLU A 270 9.66 -10.63 -6.97
C GLU A 270 9.68 -10.39 -5.45
N PRO A 271 8.94 -11.16 -4.66
CA PRO A 271 8.96 -11.06 -3.21
C PRO A 271 10.32 -11.50 -2.64
N CYS A 272 10.78 -10.77 -1.63
CA CYS A 272 12.04 -11.06 -0.95
C CYS A 272 11.98 -10.66 0.53
N ASP A 273 13.04 -10.96 1.27
CA ASP A 273 13.25 -10.37 2.59
C ASP A 273 13.55 -8.87 2.42
N TYR A 274 13.04 -8.02 3.32
CA TYR A 274 13.24 -6.58 3.21
C TYR A 274 14.73 -6.17 3.27
N ARG A 275 15.57 -7.00 3.90
CA ARG A 275 17.02 -6.77 3.99
C ARG A 275 17.73 -6.93 2.64
N GLU A 276 17.13 -7.69 1.72
CA GLU A 276 17.62 -7.91 0.35
C GLU A 276 17.13 -6.85 -0.65
N ASN A 277 16.35 -5.86 -0.17
CA ASN A 277 15.79 -4.79 -0.98
C ASN A 277 15.92 -3.43 -0.29
N ASN A 278 17.14 -3.01 0.02
CA ASN A 278 17.48 -1.70 0.60
C ASN A 278 16.60 -1.33 1.83
N LEU A 279 16.25 -2.32 2.65
CA LEU A 279 15.40 -2.19 3.83
C LEU A 279 13.98 -1.67 3.52
N GLU A 280 13.52 -1.77 2.28
CA GLU A 280 12.15 -1.41 1.91
C GLU A 280 11.15 -2.38 2.51
N ARG A 281 10.20 -1.89 3.29
CA ARG A 281 9.24 -2.69 4.06
C ARG A 281 7.84 -2.58 3.47
N TYR A 282 7.30 -3.71 3.00
CA TYR A 282 5.96 -3.76 2.40
C TYR A 282 4.94 -4.43 3.30
N TYR A 283 5.27 -5.60 3.82
CA TYR A 283 4.31 -6.44 4.55
C TYR A 283 4.89 -6.87 5.89
N PRO A 284 4.26 -6.51 7.03
CA PRO A 284 4.59 -7.07 8.33
C PRO A 284 4.40 -8.58 8.33
N VAL A 285 5.37 -9.33 8.82
CA VAL A 285 5.28 -10.79 8.92
C VAL A 285 4.53 -11.17 10.19
N LYS A 286 3.35 -11.77 10.01
CA LYS A 286 2.59 -12.39 11.11
C LYS A 286 3.07 -13.83 11.30
N ASP A 287 3.34 -14.21 12.52
CA ASP A 287 3.68 -15.57 12.90
C ASP A 287 2.57 -16.20 13.75
N ILE A 288 2.32 -17.50 13.55
CA ILE A 288 1.27 -18.26 14.25
C ILE A 288 1.46 -18.20 15.78
N LYS A 289 2.71 -18.21 16.25
CA LYS A 289 3.05 -18.16 17.68
C LYS A 289 2.91 -16.77 18.31
N GLY A 290 2.59 -15.74 17.52
CA GLY A 290 2.40 -14.37 17.98
C GLY A 290 3.66 -13.70 18.56
N LYS A 291 4.86 -14.21 18.27
CA LYS A 291 6.13 -13.64 18.77
C LYS A 291 6.34 -12.21 18.29
N ASN A 292 6.11 -11.98 16.99
CA ASN A 292 6.27 -10.65 16.40
C ASN A 292 5.28 -9.65 16.98
N ARG A 293 4.05 -10.12 17.26
CA ARG A 293 3.03 -9.33 17.92
C ARG A 293 3.45 -8.89 19.32
N LYS A 294 4.03 -9.79 20.12
CA LYS A 294 4.54 -9.47 21.45
C LYS A 294 5.67 -8.44 21.39
N ILE A 295 6.58 -8.52 20.41
CA ILE A 295 7.63 -7.52 20.21
C ILE A 295 7.00 -6.16 19.90
N PHE A 296 6.04 -6.09 18.96
CA PHE A 296 5.35 -4.86 18.61
C PHE A 296 4.61 -4.25 19.81
N GLU A 297 3.94 -5.05 20.61
CA GLU A 297 3.23 -4.59 21.82
C GLU A 297 4.17 -3.97 22.87
N ARG A 298 5.41 -4.49 22.99
CA ARG A 298 6.44 -3.86 23.83
C ARG A 298 6.79 -2.45 23.34
N TYR A 299 6.95 -2.24 22.04
CA TYR A 299 7.16 -0.92 21.45
C TYR A 299 5.99 0.00 21.68
N LEU A 300 4.78 -0.47 21.44
CA LEU A 300 3.57 0.33 21.61
C LEU A 300 3.36 0.76 23.07
N ASN A 301 3.62 -0.14 24.02
CA ASN A 301 3.55 0.17 25.46
C ASN A 301 4.64 1.15 25.88
N HIS A 302 5.85 1.03 25.31
CA HIS A 302 6.93 1.99 25.55
C HIS A 302 6.56 3.38 25.05
N ASN A 303 6.04 3.49 23.82
CA ASN A 303 5.56 4.76 23.26
C ASN A 303 4.49 5.42 24.15
N LYS A 304 3.47 4.66 24.54
CA LYS A 304 2.38 5.18 25.40
C LYS A 304 2.85 5.72 26.75
N LYS A 305 3.95 5.19 27.30
CA LYS A 305 4.48 5.61 28.60
C LYS A 305 5.46 6.78 28.52
N ASN A 306 6.25 6.85 27.46
CA ASN A 306 7.42 7.72 27.41
C ASN A 306 7.33 8.84 26.37
N ASP A 307 6.48 8.69 25.33
CA ASP A 307 6.44 9.62 24.20
C ASP A 307 5.01 10.09 23.89
N LEU A 308 4.40 10.82 24.83
CA LEU A 308 3.00 11.28 24.73
C LEU A 308 2.74 12.21 23.53
N THR A 309 3.78 12.84 23.01
CA THR A 309 3.71 13.73 21.84
C THR A 309 4.01 13.02 20.52
N LEU A 310 4.06 11.67 20.52
CA LEU A 310 4.30 10.85 19.35
C LEU A 310 3.16 9.88 19.11
N THR A 311 2.64 9.87 17.88
CA THR A 311 1.62 8.91 17.42
C THR A 311 2.11 8.16 16.21
N PHE A 312 2.21 6.82 16.30
CA PHE A 312 2.49 5.97 15.16
C PHE A 312 1.24 5.77 14.30
N VAL A 313 1.42 5.79 12.98
CA VAL A 313 0.37 5.66 11.98
C VAL A 313 0.85 4.83 10.78
N GLY A 314 -0.08 4.39 9.95
CA GLY A 314 0.26 3.67 8.72
C GLY A 314 0.75 2.24 8.96
N ARG A 315 1.08 1.59 7.85
CA ARG A 315 1.36 0.16 7.80
C ARG A 315 2.59 -0.23 8.64
N CYS A 316 3.69 0.48 8.49
CA CYS A 316 4.93 0.19 9.21
C CYS A 316 4.90 0.68 10.65
N GLY A 317 4.35 1.86 10.92
CA GLY A 317 4.24 2.42 12.27
C GLY A 317 3.35 1.58 13.18
N LEU A 318 2.28 0.98 12.63
CA LEU A 318 1.34 0.13 13.37
C LEU A 318 1.61 -1.37 13.23
N TYR A 319 2.64 -1.75 12.50
CA TYR A 319 2.99 -3.15 12.22
C TYR A 319 1.75 -3.97 11.77
N VAL A 320 0.99 -3.43 10.82
CA VAL A 320 -0.27 -4.03 10.35
C VAL A 320 -0.39 -3.88 8.83
N TYR A 321 -0.98 -4.86 8.18
CA TYR A 321 -1.37 -4.71 6.78
C TYR A 321 -2.60 -3.81 6.67
N LEU A 322 -2.51 -2.79 5.83
CA LEU A 322 -3.61 -1.87 5.52
C LEU A 322 -3.72 -1.72 4.00
N ASP A 323 -4.93 -1.87 3.48
CA ASP A 323 -5.25 -1.41 2.13
C ASP A 323 -5.30 0.12 2.09
N MET A 324 -5.23 0.73 0.91
CA MET A 324 -5.22 2.19 0.77
C MET A 324 -6.39 2.86 1.52
N HIS A 325 -7.61 2.34 1.32
CA HIS A 325 -8.80 2.89 1.97
C HIS A 325 -8.77 2.75 3.50
N GLN A 326 -8.16 1.69 4.01
CA GLN A 326 -7.99 1.49 5.46
C GLN A 326 -6.94 2.45 6.03
N ALA A 327 -5.83 2.68 5.32
CA ALA A 327 -4.82 3.65 5.73
C ALA A 327 -5.40 5.07 5.80
N ILE A 328 -6.21 5.46 4.81
CA ILE A 328 -6.89 6.75 4.76
C ILE A 328 -7.93 6.86 5.88
N SER A 329 -8.78 5.85 6.06
CA SER A 329 -9.79 5.84 7.12
C SER A 329 -9.18 5.93 8.51
N SER A 330 -8.08 5.20 8.75
CA SER A 330 -7.31 5.27 10.00
C SER A 330 -6.71 6.66 10.23
N ALA A 331 -6.16 7.28 9.18
CA ALA A 331 -5.59 8.63 9.26
C ALA A 331 -6.65 9.69 9.59
N LEU A 332 -7.82 9.63 8.93
CA LEU A 332 -8.96 10.51 9.23
C LEU A 332 -9.47 10.35 10.67
N ALA A 333 -9.52 9.10 11.17
CA ALA A 333 -9.93 8.83 12.55
C ALA A 333 -8.88 9.35 13.55
N THR A 334 -7.60 9.18 13.26
CA THR A 334 -6.49 9.67 14.08
C THR A 334 -6.49 11.21 14.16
N SER A 335 -6.64 11.87 13.01
CA SER A 335 -6.74 13.34 12.97
C SER A 335 -7.92 13.86 13.78
N LYS A 336 -9.10 13.23 13.63
CA LYS A 336 -10.29 13.60 14.38
C LYS A 336 -10.10 13.46 15.90
N ARG A 337 -9.50 12.34 16.34
CA ARG A 337 -9.18 12.11 17.76
C ARG A 337 -8.22 13.17 18.29
N PHE A 338 -7.12 13.42 17.59
CA PHE A 338 -6.12 14.41 17.97
C PHE A 338 -6.74 15.81 18.09
N LEU A 339 -7.58 16.23 17.14
CA LEU A 339 -8.26 17.52 17.18
C LEU A 339 -9.18 17.64 18.41
N LYS A 340 -9.95 16.57 18.71
CA LYS A 340 -10.82 16.53 19.90
C LYS A 340 -10.02 16.65 21.20
N GLU A 341 -8.91 15.94 21.34
CA GLU A 341 -8.01 15.98 22.51
C GLU A 341 -7.38 17.37 22.70
N ASN A 342 -7.21 18.13 21.62
CA ASN A 342 -6.72 19.51 21.66
C ASN A 342 -7.82 20.58 21.72
N ASN A 343 -9.06 20.20 22.05
CA ASN A 343 -10.25 21.08 22.17
C ASN A 343 -10.58 21.88 20.90
N LEU A 344 -10.31 21.33 19.74
CA LEU A 344 -10.64 21.94 18.46
C LEU A 344 -11.88 21.27 17.84
N LYS A 345 -12.81 22.09 17.29
CA LYS A 345 -13.99 21.57 16.58
C LYS A 345 -13.55 20.72 15.38
N THR A 346 -14.06 19.49 15.34
CA THR A 346 -13.78 18.50 14.27
C THR A 346 -14.68 18.72 13.04
#